data_2322e25e3b1e73129a2cc2bca5c12fa3
#
_entry.id   2322e25e3b1e73129a2cc2bca5c12fa3
#
_cell.length_a   1.000
_cell.length_b   1.000
_cell.length_c   1.000
_cell.angle_alpha   90.00
_cell.angle_beta   90.00
_cell.angle_gamma   90.00
#
_symmetry.space_group_name_H-M   'P 1'
#
loop_
_entity.id
_entity.type
_entity.pdbx_description
1 polymer ?
#
loop_
_entity_poly.entity_id
_entity_poly.type
_entity_poly.pdbx_seq_one_letter_code
_entity_poly.pdbx_strand_id
1 'polypeptide(L)'
;MNRIFKTLALAAAITAMAVPAFAAESAPLHQTVKSPQKLEVKSAGNEHFTGEVVTAALYGPQAPSKSYAATVTFSPGARTYLHIHEMGQTLIVTEGTGWTQEWGKNPVMLKPGDIVRCPPGVKHWHGGSAKMSMTHIALSEAGGTVTWMEPVSDEDYPKD
;
A
#
# COMPACT_ATOMS: atom_id res chain seq x y z
N MET A 1 7.02 -80.48 -24.37
CA MET A 1 7.54 -79.38 -25.25
C MET A 1 7.16 -78.06 -24.61
N ASN A 2 8.07 -77.53 -23.76
CA ASN A 2 7.87 -76.23 -23.06
C ASN A 2 8.72 -75.19 -23.74
N ARG A 3 8.05 -74.19 -24.34
CA ARG A 3 8.72 -72.99 -24.87
C ARG A 3 8.77 -71.94 -23.78
N ILE A 4 9.98 -71.60 -23.32
CA ILE A 4 10.26 -70.53 -22.41
C ILE A 4 10.41 -69.22 -23.21
N PHE A 5 9.47 -68.27 -23.01
CA PHE A 5 9.62 -66.92 -23.53
C PHE A 5 10.52 -66.11 -22.60
N LYS A 6 11.68 -65.70 -23.09
CA LYS A 6 12.53 -64.72 -22.41
C LYS A 6 12.07 -63.31 -22.79
N THR A 7 11.49 -62.61 -21.85
CA THR A 7 11.18 -61.18 -22.00
C THR A 7 12.45 -60.37 -21.71
N LEU A 8 12.92 -59.64 -22.72
CA LEU A 8 14.01 -58.70 -22.63
C LEU A 8 13.46 -57.38 -22.14
N ALA A 9 13.83 -56.96 -20.90
CA ALA A 9 13.47 -55.64 -20.36
C ALA A 9 14.55 -54.64 -20.83
N LEU A 10 14.10 -53.71 -21.69
CA LEU A 10 14.93 -52.59 -22.16
C LEU A 10 14.84 -51.46 -21.10
N ALA A 11 15.91 -51.27 -20.29
CA ALA A 11 16.01 -50.16 -19.38
C ALA A 11 16.42 -48.90 -20.16
N ALA A 12 15.51 -47.97 -20.33
CA ALA A 12 15.80 -46.62 -20.83
C ALA A 12 16.44 -45.77 -19.73
N ALA A 13 17.72 -45.47 -19.90
CA ALA A 13 18.42 -44.51 -19.04
C ALA A 13 17.99 -43.10 -19.42
N ILE A 14 17.20 -42.44 -18.53
CA ILE A 14 16.88 -41.02 -18.63
C ILE A 14 18.07 -40.24 -18.08
N THR A 15 18.92 -39.70 -18.96
CA THR A 15 19.94 -38.72 -18.62
C THR A 15 19.26 -37.38 -18.31
N ALA A 16 19.15 -37.05 -17.03
CA ALA A 16 18.71 -35.72 -16.60
C ALA A 16 19.81 -34.71 -16.99
N MET A 17 19.53 -33.91 -18.00
CA MET A 17 20.34 -32.73 -18.31
C MET A 17 20.13 -31.70 -17.19
N ALA A 18 21.17 -31.47 -16.39
CA ALA A 18 21.18 -30.36 -15.43
C ALA A 18 21.21 -29.04 -16.21
N VAL A 19 20.10 -28.31 -16.20
CA VAL A 19 20.06 -26.94 -16.70
C VAL A 19 20.87 -26.09 -15.73
N PRO A 20 21.93 -25.37 -16.14
CA PRO A 20 22.64 -24.48 -15.25
C PRO A 20 21.67 -23.40 -14.79
N ALA A 21 21.43 -23.31 -13.48
CA ALA A 21 20.76 -22.20 -12.87
C ALA A 21 21.66 -20.97 -13.07
N PHE A 22 21.34 -20.14 -14.05
CA PHE A 22 21.88 -18.79 -14.12
C PHE A 22 21.31 -18.06 -12.90
N ALA A 23 22.14 -17.90 -11.86
CA ALA A 23 21.88 -16.92 -10.82
C ALA A 23 21.81 -15.57 -11.54
N ALA A 24 20.63 -14.99 -11.61
CA ALA A 24 20.48 -13.62 -12.09
C ALA A 24 21.34 -12.75 -11.16
N GLU A 25 22.45 -12.24 -11.67
CA GLU A 25 23.32 -11.33 -10.97
C GLU A 25 22.46 -10.10 -10.65
N SER A 26 22.13 -9.92 -9.36
CA SER A 26 21.37 -8.77 -8.90
C SER A 26 22.15 -7.53 -9.24
N ALA A 27 21.55 -6.61 -10.02
CA ALA A 27 22.18 -5.33 -10.33
C ALA A 27 22.67 -4.68 -9.02
N PRO A 28 23.85 -4.06 -9.01
CA PRO A 28 24.40 -3.44 -7.81
C PRO A 28 23.42 -2.41 -7.26
N LEU A 29 23.21 -2.44 -5.94
CA LEU A 29 22.31 -1.51 -5.26
C LEU A 29 22.99 -0.14 -5.17
N HIS A 30 22.31 0.89 -5.70
CA HIS A 30 22.77 2.27 -5.66
C HIS A 30 21.76 3.14 -4.94
N GLN A 31 22.24 4.19 -4.29
CA GLN A 31 21.40 5.26 -3.78
C GLN A 31 20.64 5.91 -4.95
N THR A 32 19.34 6.13 -4.78
CA THR A 32 18.50 6.83 -5.77
C THR A 32 17.93 8.11 -5.18
N VAL A 33 17.80 9.14 -6.00
CA VAL A 33 17.14 10.38 -5.66
C VAL A 33 15.95 10.56 -6.61
N LYS A 34 14.76 10.68 -6.06
CA LYS A 34 13.54 10.96 -6.81
C LYS A 34 13.06 12.38 -6.46
N SER A 35 13.14 13.29 -7.41
CA SER A 35 12.67 14.68 -7.23
C SER A 35 11.13 14.73 -7.30
N PRO A 36 10.47 15.63 -6.55
CA PRO A 36 9.01 15.77 -6.59
C PRO A 36 8.43 15.95 -8.00
N GLN A 37 9.13 16.69 -8.87
CA GLN A 37 8.71 16.93 -10.25
C GLN A 37 8.70 15.67 -11.13
N LYS A 38 9.31 14.59 -10.68
CA LYS A 38 9.36 13.28 -11.35
C LYS A 38 8.34 12.28 -10.78
N LEU A 39 7.56 12.70 -9.80
CA LEU A 39 6.51 11.86 -9.25
C LEU A 39 5.32 11.81 -10.22
N GLU A 40 4.85 10.63 -10.51
CA GLU A 40 3.64 10.43 -11.28
C GLU A 40 2.44 10.57 -10.36
N VAL A 41 1.71 11.67 -10.49
CA VAL A 41 0.47 11.93 -9.74
C VAL A 41 -0.69 11.26 -10.45
N LYS A 42 -1.48 10.49 -9.71
CA LYS A 42 -2.64 9.75 -10.20
C LYS A 42 -3.87 10.07 -9.37
N SER A 43 -5.04 10.12 -10.03
CA SER A 43 -6.31 10.11 -9.30
C SER A 43 -6.44 8.80 -8.55
N ALA A 44 -6.88 8.88 -7.30
CA ALA A 44 -7.19 7.69 -6.50
C ALA A 44 -8.54 7.06 -6.87
N GLY A 45 -9.34 7.75 -7.71
CA GLY A 45 -10.71 7.33 -8.05
C GLY A 45 -11.67 7.50 -6.88
N ASN A 46 -12.86 6.92 -7.00
CA ASN A 46 -13.94 7.04 -6.02
C ASN A 46 -14.39 5.70 -5.40
N GLU A 47 -13.65 4.62 -5.67
CA GLU A 47 -13.99 3.30 -5.12
C GLU A 47 -13.86 3.25 -3.59
N HIS A 48 -12.87 3.98 -3.06
CA HIS A 48 -12.53 4.00 -1.63
C HIS A 48 -12.40 5.40 -1.04
N PHE A 49 -12.85 6.40 -1.81
CA PHE A 49 -12.73 7.81 -1.44
C PHE A 49 -14.01 8.57 -1.74
N THR A 50 -14.32 9.54 -0.90
CA THR A 50 -15.31 10.59 -1.16
C THR A 50 -14.55 11.85 -1.58
N GLY A 51 -14.99 12.52 -2.66
CA GLY A 51 -14.33 13.72 -3.18
C GLY A 51 -13.06 13.41 -3.99
N GLU A 52 -12.31 14.45 -4.32
CA GLU A 52 -11.13 14.36 -5.16
C GLU A 52 -9.88 14.07 -4.33
N VAL A 53 -9.21 12.96 -4.65
CA VAL A 53 -7.98 12.53 -4.01
C VAL A 53 -6.95 12.16 -5.08
N VAL A 54 -5.72 12.64 -4.92
CA VAL A 54 -4.61 12.25 -5.77
C VAL A 54 -3.49 11.62 -4.96
N THR A 55 -2.76 10.70 -5.59
CA THR A 55 -1.66 9.97 -4.96
C THR A 55 -0.42 10.00 -5.83
N ALA A 56 0.76 9.95 -5.21
CA ALA A 56 2.01 9.71 -5.92
C ALA A 56 2.91 8.77 -5.11
N ALA A 57 3.36 7.68 -5.74
CA ALA A 57 4.25 6.73 -5.10
C ALA A 57 5.65 7.34 -4.90
N LEU A 58 6.10 7.36 -3.66
CA LEU A 58 7.45 7.81 -3.30
C LEU A 58 8.47 6.70 -3.53
N TYR A 59 8.22 5.55 -2.96
CA TYR A 59 9.02 4.33 -3.18
C TYR A 59 8.18 3.08 -2.91
N GLY A 60 8.60 1.97 -3.51
CA GLY A 60 8.05 0.64 -3.26
C GLY A 60 8.92 -0.19 -2.32
N PRO A 61 8.44 -1.36 -1.91
CA PRO A 61 9.22 -2.27 -1.07
C PRO A 61 10.45 -2.78 -1.82
N GLN A 62 11.61 -2.82 -1.12
CA GLN A 62 12.87 -3.34 -1.63
C GLN A 62 13.51 -4.24 -0.57
N ALA A 63 13.66 -5.51 -0.88
CA ALA A 63 14.19 -6.49 0.07
C ALA A 63 15.55 -6.05 0.66
N PRO A 64 15.79 -6.29 1.96
CA PRO A 64 14.92 -6.97 2.91
C PRO A 64 13.78 -6.11 3.49
N SER A 65 13.75 -4.78 3.20
CA SER A 65 12.70 -3.88 3.65
C SER A 65 11.38 -4.17 2.93
N LYS A 66 10.28 -4.18 3.68
CA LYS A 66 8.93 -4.28 3.17
C LYS A 66 8.21 -2.93 3.12
N SER A 67 8.86 -1.86 3.60
CA SER A 67 8.24 -0.54 3.65
C SER A 67 7.99 0.05 2.27
N TYR A 68 6.91 0.78 2.13
CA TYR A 68 6.60 1.62 0.99
C TYR A 68 5.93 2.90 1.44
N ALA A 69 5.96 3.93 0.59
CA ALA A 69 5.33 5.20 0.90
C ALA A 69 4.74 5.86 -0.34
N ALA A 70 3.70 6.64 -0.10
CA ALA A 70 3.07 7.49 -1.10
C ALA A 70 2.66 8.83 -0.45
N THR A 71 2.67 9.89 -1.24
CA THR A 71 1.91 11.09 -0.89
C THR A 71 0.45 10.88 -1.24
N VAL A 72 -0.44 11.40 -0.40
CA VAL A 72 -1.88 11.43 -0.63
C VAL A 72 -2.35 12.84 -0.36
N THR A 73 -2.97 13.46 -1.36
CA THR A 73 -3.53 14.81 -1.27
C THR A 73 -5.05 14.74 -1.40
N PHE A 74 -5.72 15.27 -0.42
CA PHE A 74 -7.18 15.40 -0.34
C PHE A 74 -7.58 16.83 -0.67
N SER A 75 -8.50 17.02 -1.61
CA SER A 75 -9.19 18.30 -1.79
C SER A 75 -10.08 18.62 -0.59
N PRO A 76 -10.54 19.86 -0.40
CA PRO A 76 -11.50 20.20 0.66
C PRO A 76 -12.71 19.25 0.64
N GLY A 77 -13.06 18.70 1.80
CA GLY A 77 -14.16 17.74 1.97
C GLY A 77 -13.85 16.30 1.52
N ALA A 78 -12.74 16.08 0.83
CA ALA A 78 -12.35 14.72 0.39
C ALA A 78 -11.81 13.88 1.56
N ARG A 79 -12.14 12.58 1.56
CA ARG A 79 -11.77 11.67 2.63
C ARG A 79 -11.72 10.22 2.18
N THR A 80 -11.01 9.37 2.89
CA THR A 80 -11.06 7.93 2.71
C THR A 80 -12.40 7.38 3.20
N TYR A 81 -12.79 6.22 2.71
CA TYR A 81 -13.75 5.38 3.40
C TYR A 81 -13.13 4.87 4.71
N LEU A 82 -13.94 4.35 5.61
CA LEU A 82 -13.47 3.60 6.77
C LEU A 82 -12.66 2.40 6.28
N HIS A 83 -11.52 2.16 6.91
CA HIS A 83 -10.64 1.07 6.51
C HIS A 83 -9.76 0.58 7.66
N ILE A 84 -9.17 -0.59 7.46
CA ILE A 84 -8.25 -1.24 8.38
C ILE A 84 -7.00 -1.65 7.60
N HIS A 85 -5.83 -1.39 8.16
CA HIS A 85 -4.55 -1.93 7.68
C HIS A 85 -4.13 -3.11 8.55
N GLU A 86 -3.89 -4.27 7.93
CA GLU A 86 -3.43 -5.47 8.64
C GLU A 86 -2.05 -5.26 9.30
N MET A 87 -1.16 -4.51 8.65
CA MET A 87 0.18 -4.19 9.16
C MET A 87 0.26 -2.82 9.86
N GLY A 88 -0.87 -2.13 9.99
CA GLY A 88 -0.91 -0.76 10.46
C GLY A 88 -0.45 0.26 9.40
N GLN A 89 -0.56 1.54 9.75
CA GLN A 89 -0.18 2.66 8.89
C GLN A 89 0.37 3.81 9.71
N THR A 90 1.33 4.56 9.16
CA THR A 90 1.78 5.82 9.72
C THR A 90 1.55 6.93 8.70
N LEU A 91 0.92 8.02 9.13
CA LEU A 91 0.72 9.22 8.33
C LEU A 91 1.61 10.34 8.87
N ILE A 92 2.25 11.08 7.99
CA ILE A 92 3.02 12.29 8.34
C ILE A 92 2.41 13.43 7.51
N VAL A 93 1.74 14.36 8.18
CA VAL A 93 1.11 15.50 7.51
C VAL A 93 2.19 16.48 7.03
N THR A 94 2.16 16.83 5.76
CA THR A 94 3.15 17.73 5.14
C THR A 94 2.58 19.09 4.80
N GLU A 95 1.30 19.16 4.43
CA GLU A 95 0.65 20.42 4.00
C GLU A 95 -0.83 20.44 4.37
N GLY A 96 -1.37 21.65 4.53
CA GLY A 96 -2.79 21.89 4.70
C GLY A 96 -3.33 21.49 6.05
N THR A 97 -4.65 21.24 6.11
CA THR A 97 -5.36 20.86 7.33
C THR A 97 -6.40 19.81 7.02
N GLY A 98 -6.54 18.85 7.90
CA GLY A 98 -7.50 17.76 7.71
C GLY A 98 -7.90 17.09 9.00
N TRP A 99 -8.53 15.95 8.88
CA TRP A 99 -9.05 15.18 9.98
C TRP A 99 -8.59 13.72 9.89
N THR A 100 -8.48 13.11 11.05
CA THR A 100 -8.43 11.64 11.21
C THR A 100 -9.34 11.22 12.35
N GLN A 101 -9.85 10.02 12.29
CA GLN A 101 -10.67 9.45 13.35
C GLN A 101 -10.44 7.94 13.45
N GLU A 102 -10.12 7.46 14.62
CA GLU A 102 -10.35 6.07 14.98
C GLU A 102 -11.85 5.89 15.23
N TRP A 103 -12.47 4.90 14.57
CA TRP A 103 -13.92 4.71 14.66
C TRP A 103 -14.39 4.54 16.10
N GLY A 104 -15.44 5.29 16.43
CA GLY A 104 -15.99 5.32 17.79
C GLY A 104 -15.30 6.30 18.75
N LYS A 105 -14.28 7.03 18.29
CA LYS A 105 -13.65 8.13 19.03
C LYS A 105 -13.95 9.47 18.38
N ASN A 106 -13.63 10.56 19.07
CA ASN A 106 -13.76 11.90 18.49
C ASN A 106 -12.74 12.08 17.35
N PRO A 107 -13.10 12.75 16.24
CA PRO A 107 -12.15 13.14 15.21
C PRO A 107 -11.10 14.10 15.76
N VAL A 108 -9.90 14.03 15.22
CA VAL A 108 -8.74 14.87 15.59
C VAL A 108 -8.34 15.68 14.36
N MET A 109 -8.24 17.00 14.55
CA MET A 109 -7.71 17.89 13.51
C MET A 109 -6.22 17.70 13.35
N LEU A 110 -5.77 17.64 12.10
CA LEU A 110 -4.39 17.46 11.71
C LEU A 110 -3.85 18.70 11.02
N LYS A 111 -2.56 18.98 11.27
CA LYS A 111 -1.80 20.08 10.68
C LYS A 111 -0.38 19.61 10.32
N PRO A 112 0.36 20.37 9.50
CA PRO A 112 1.73 19.99 9.11
C PRO A 112 2.63 19.71 10.31
N GLY A 113 3.35 18.57 10.22
CA GLY A 113 4.20 18.05 11.30
C GLY A 113 3.52 17.01 12.19
N ASP A 114 2.20 16.90 12.18
CA ASP A 114 1.50 15.86 12.96
C ASP A 114 1.80 14.47 12.40
N ILE A 115 1.93 13.52 13.32
CA ILE A 115 2.15 12.09 13.00
C ILE A 115 0.99 11.30 13.57
N VAL A 116 0.27 10.61 12.69
CA VAL A 116 -0.80 9.67 13.06
C VAL A 116 -0.25 8.26 12.95
N ARG A 117 -0.33 7.48 14.02
CA ARG A 117 -0.01 6.07 13.97
C ARG A 117 -1.27 5.25 14.17
N CYS A 118 -1.65 4.53 13.12
CA CYS A 118 -2.74 3.57 13.15
C CYS A 118 -2.16 2.17 13.37
N PRO A 119 -2.33 1.58 14.56
CA PRO A 119 -1.90 0.20 14.80
C PRO A 119 -2.63 -0.80 13.90
N PRO A 120 -2.09 -2.02 13.73
CA PRO A 120 -2.77 -3.10 13.04
C PRO A 120 -4.20 -3.32 13.54
N GLY A 121 -5.14 -3.48 12.62
CA GLY A 121 -6.54 -3.81 12.96
C GLY A 121 -7.41 -2.64 13.40
N VAL A 122 -6.87 -1.43 13.53
CA VAL A 122 -7.65 -0.26 13.93
C VAL A 122 -8.47 0.28 12.76
N LYS A 123 -9.81 0.30 12.91
CA LYS A 123 -10.75 0.90 11.95
C LYS A 123 -10.66 2.43 12.07
N HIS A 124 -10.34 3.09 10.96
CA HIS A 124 -10.13 4.53 10.93
C HIS A 124 -10.44 5.12 9.55
N TRP A 125 -10.43 6.45 9.48
CA TRP A 125 -10.44 7.23 8.25
C TRP A 125 -9.59 8.50 8.41
N HIS A 126 -9.22 9.13 7.30
CA HIS A 126 -8.56 10.43 7.24
C HIS A 126 -8.90 11.17 5.95
N GLY A 127 -8.74 12.50 5.97
CA GLY A 127 -9.10 13.34 4.83
C GLY A 127 -8.74 14.80 5.03
N GLY A 128 -9.01 15.63 4.02
CA GLY A 128 -8.92 17.08 4.12
C GLY A 128 -9.89 17.64 5.17
N SER A 129 -9.82 18.93 5.49
CA SER A 129 -10.89 19.60 6.21
C SER A 129 -12.05 20.00 5.27
N ALA A 130 -13.15 20.45 5.79
CA ALA A 130 -14.27 20.87 4.94
C ALA A 130 -13.88 22.04 4.00
N LYS A 131 -12.92 22.88 4.41
CA LYS A 131 -12.50 24.09 3.70
C LYS A 131 -11.10 24.07 3.14
N MET A 132 -10.23 23.16 3.62
CA MET A 132 -8.82 23.11 3.30
C MET A 132 -8.42 21.74 2.77
N SER A 133 -7.52 21.72 1.80
CA SER A 133 -6.84 20.50 1.39
C SER A 133 -5.88 20.01 2.48
N MET A 134 -5.56 18.74 2.45
CA MET A 134 -4.52 18.15 3.29
C MET A 134 -3.64 17.20 2.44
N THR A 135 -2.34 17.29 2.61
CA THR A 135 -1.39 16.33 2.06
C THR A 135 -0.64 15.66 3.21
N HIS A 136 -0.52 14.35 3.12
CA HIS A 136 0.32 13.57 4.02
C HIS A 136 1.15 12.55 3.25
N ILE A 137 2.23 12.07 3.87
CA ILE A 137 2.94 10.86 3.48
C ILE A 137 2.29 9.70 4.23
N ALA A 138 1.82 8.68 3.50
CA ALA A 138 1.39 7.41 4.05
C ALA A 138 2.55 6.40 3.95
N LEU A 139 2.96 5.86 5.10
CA LEU A 139 3.95 4.79 5.20
C LEU A 139 3.23 3.50 5.62
N SER A 140 3.53 2.42 4.93
CA SER A 140 2.95 1.11 5.17
C SER A 140 3.97 0.00 4.88
N GLU A 141 3.63 -1.24 5.22
CA GLU A 141 4.43 -2.42 4.92
C GLU A 141 3.71 -3.35 3.95
N ALA A 142 4.45 -3.87 2.98
CA ALA A 142 3.94 -4.87 2.05
C ALA A 142 3.76 -6.23 2.74
N GLY A 143 2.79 -7.01 2.27
CA GLY A 143 2.46 -8.34 2.77
C GLY A 143 1.24 -8.38 3.68
N GLY A 144 0.66 -7.23 4.01
CA GLY A 144 -0.66 -7.13 4.64
C GLY A 144 -1.73 -6.65 3.64
N THR A 145 -2.98 -6.80 4.02
CA THR A 145 -4.15 -6.34 3.27
C THR A 145 -4.67 -5.02 3.84
N VAL A 146 -5.39 -4.26 2.99
CA VAL A 146 -6.23 -3.15 3.41
C VAL A 146 -7.67 -3.58 3.24
N THR A 147 -8.43 -3.60 4.34
CA THR A 147 -9.86 -3.90 4.31
C THR A 147 -10.64 -2.60 4.24
N TRP A 148 -11.22 -2.32 3.08
CA TRP A 148 -12.08 -1.16 2.85
C TRP A 148 -13.51 -1.46 3.30
N MET A 149 -14.16 -0.46 3.85
CA MET A 149 -15.49 -0.53 4.45
C MET A 149 -16.39 0.57 3.90
N GLU A 150 -17.43 0.93 4.64
CA GLU A 150 -18.41 1.95 4.27
C GLU A 150 -17.79 3.36 4.19
N PRO A 151 -18.35 4.24 3.34
CA PRO A 151 -17.96 5.64 3.31
C PRO A 151 -18.28 6.33 4.65
N VAL A 152 -17.46 7.32 5.02
CA VAL A 152 -17.79 8.25 6.11
C VAL A 152 -18.94 9.15 5.65
N SER A 153 -20.03 9.18 6.39
CA SER A 153 -21.18 10.00 6.05
C SER A 153 -20.88 11.51 6.19
N ASP A 154 -21.67 12.35 5.55
CA ASP A 154 -21.54 13.81 5.72
C ASP A 154 -21.97 14.28 7.12
N GLU A 155 -22.70 13.45 7.86
CA GLU A 155 -23.09 13.71 9.25
C GLU A 155 -21.94 13.43 10.22
N ASP A 156 -21.16 12.38 9.96
CA ASP A 156 -20.01 11.98 10.77
C ASP A 156 -18.75 12.79 10.45
N TYR A 157 -18.73 13.47 9.29
CA TYR A 157 -17.59 14.26 8.86
C TYR A 157 -17.59 15.65 9.51
N PRO A 158 -16.49 16.08 10.18
CA PRO A 158 -16.44 17.36 10.87
C PRO A 158 -16.62 18.54 9.93
N LYS A 159 -17.44 19.49 10.35
CA LYS A 159 -17.67 20.78 9.67
C LYS A 159 -16.91 21.85 10.46
N ASP A 160 -15.79 22.30 9.91
CA ASP A 160 -14.94 23.39 10.44
C ASP A 160 -15.45 24.77 10.06
#